data_4a91dd625847008d568135e851e1752c
#
_entry.id   4a91dd625847008d568135e851e1752c
#
_cell.length_a   1.000
_cell.length_b   1.000
_cell.length_c   1.000
_cell.angle_alpha   90.00
_cell.angle_beta   90.00
_cell.angle_gamma   90.00
#
_symmetry.space_group_name_H-M   'P 1'
#
loop_
_entity.id
_entity.type
_entity.pdbx_description
1 polymer ?
#
loop_
_entity_poly.entity_id
_entity_poly.type
_entity_poly.pdbx_seq_one_letter_code
_entity_poly.pdbx_strand_id
1 'polypeptide(L)'
;MSEQRTAAVLAGLVLLTGAAACAGTGGGAPGAVPGSGGATAARSSTAASAASAEPENGVAALPAQEIVQRSVAALKEAGSVRITGRGSSQGQTVTFDLSADTAGNCAGTMGLSGQGTFRLVKLGTQLWVKPDEVFWRAHGGAAAEQLVGEKYLKTTTDNTDFSEIGTVCDLDALGSTLAEQTPAALAVGKPVTVDGTPAVTVTGTAEGGTSTLTVATRGRPYPLRMERTGGEESGRVELKEFGAPVPTETPSPAETIDLDRLNGGADEPTDASSMAL
;
A
#
# COMPACT_ATOMS: atom_id res chain seq x y z
N MET A 1 -24.85 15.19 23.26
CA MET A 1 -24.85 14.05 22.34
C MET A 1 -23.99 14.48 21.17
N SER A 2 -22.70 14.20 21.26
CA SER A 2 -21.70 14.57 20.25
C SER A 2 -21.33 13.29 19.52
N GLU A 3 -21.76 13.18 18.25
CA GLU A 3 -21.30 12.13 17.35
C GLU A 3 -19.85 12.44 16.97
N GLN A 4 -18.92 11.69 17.54
CA GLN A 4 -17.55 11.63 17.04
C GLN A 4 -17.55 10.80 15.76
N ARG A 5 -17.49 11.49 14.62
CA ARG A 5 -17.19 10.86 13.33
C ARG A 5 -15.70 10.57 13.32
N THR A 6 -15.34 9.31 13.45
CA THR A 6 -13.97 8.82 13.26
C THR A 6 -13.64 8.93 11.76
N ALA A 7 -12.84 9.94 11.40
CA ALA A 7 -12.33 10.09 10.03
C ALA A 7 -11.19 9.09 9.81
N ALA A 8 -11.32 8.27 8.77
CA ALA A 8 -10.28 7.37 8.31
C ALA A 8 -9.05 8.17 7.86
N VAL A 9 -7.92 7.93 8.50
CA VAL A 9 -6.64 8.57 8.23
C VAL A 9 -5.93 7.85 7.09
N LEU A 10 -5.96 8.42 5.91
CA LEU A 10 -5.07 8.08 4.80
C LEU A 10 -4.59 9.38 4.18
N ALA A 11 -3.32 9.72 4.47
CA ALA A 11 -2.70 10.75 3.66
C ALA A 11 -1.31 11.14 3.97
N GLY A 12 -0.45 11.61 3.39
CA GLY A 12 0.13 12.77 2.93
C GLY A 12 1.63 12.93 2.86
N LEU A 13 2.14 13.50 1.83
CA LEU A 13 3.55 13.61 1.49
C LEU A 13 4.06 15.06 1.47
N VAL A 14 5.23 15.30 2.04
CA VAL A 14 5.99 16.57 1.90
C VAL A 14 7.20 16.34 1.00
N LEU A 15 7.36 17.19 -0.03
CA LEU A 15 8.52 17.29 -0.90
C LEU A 15 9.55 18.28 -0.31
N LEU A 16 10.78 17.83 -0.12
CA LEU A 16 11.93 18.69 0.09
C LEU A 16 12.68 18.85 -1.25
N THR A 17 12.62 20.04 -1.80
CA THR A 17 13.42 20.48 -2.95
C THR A 17 14.82 20.83 -2.50
N GLY A 18 15.81 20.07 -2.92
CA GLY A 18 17.22 20.39 -2.83
C GLY A 18 17.80 20.63 -4.23
N ALA A 19 18.02 21.91 -4.59
CA ALA A 19 18.75 22.27 -5.78
C ALA A 19 20.25 22.30 -5.47
N ALA A 20 21.06 21.57 -6.22
CA ALA A 20 22.49 21.78 -6.29
C ALA A 20 22.94 21.68 -7.74
N ALA A 21 23.25 22.84 -8.29
CA ALA A 21 23.94 23.00 -9.56
C ALA A 21 25.43 22.85 -9.34
N CYS A 22 26.13 22.10 -10.19
CA CYS A 22 27.54 22.23 -10.45
C CYS A 22 27.83 22.03 -11.93
N ALA A 23 28.25 23.07 -12.55
CA ALA A 23 28.83 23.10 -13.89
C ALA A 23 30.30 22.65 -13.82
N GLY A 24 30.74 21.91 -14.83
CA GLY A 24 32.14 21.52 -15.02
C GLY A 24 32.43 21.31 -16.50
N THR A 25 33.07 22.31 -17.10
CA THR A 25 33.58 22.36 -18.48
C THR A 25 34.94 21.66 -18.61
N GLY A 26 35.21 21.02 -19.75
CA GLY A 26 36.53 20.62 -20.23
C GLY A 26 36.41 19.45 -21.22
N GLY A 27 36.61 19.53 -22.43
CA GLY A 27 37.53 20.09 -23.38
C GLY A 27 38.59 19.04 -23.76
N GLY A 28 38.54 18.50 -25.07
CA GLY A 28 39.66 17.78 -25.62
C GLY A 28 39.34 16.74 -26.67
N ALA A 29 39.45 17.07 -27.95
CA ALA A 29 39.67 16.17 -29.09
C ALA A 29 41.08 16.52 -29.65
N PRO A 30 41.62 15.84 -30.71
CA PRO A 30 41.30 14.59 -31.39
C PRO A 30 42.51 13.64 -31.57
N GLY A 31 42.29 12.41 -32.05
CA GLY A 31 43.35 11.56 -32.58
C GLY A 31 42.78 10.46 -33.46
N ALA A 32 42.93 10.60 -34.76
CA ALA A 32 42.59 9.59 -35.74
C ALA A 32 43.80 8.72 -36.08
N VAL A 33 43.58 7.40 -36.25
CA VAL A 33 44.42 6.49 -37.08
C VAL A 33 43.53 5.41 -37.69
N PRO A 34 43.74 5.05 -39.00
CA PRO A 34 42.95 4.02 -39.69
C PRO A 34 43.61 2.65 -39.59
N GLY A 35 42.85 1.62 -39.36
CA GLY A 35 43.27 0.25 -39.41
C GLY A 35 42.22 -0.64 -40.06
N SER A 36 42.50 -1.05 -41.32
CA SER A 36 41.70 -2.04 -42.06
C SER A 36 41.79 -3.42 -41.44
N GLY A 37 40.67 -4.07 -41.21
CA GLY A 37 40.59 -5.46 -40.81
C GLY A 37 39.16 -5.98 -41.01
N GLY A 38 38.95 -6.69 -42.13
CA GLY A 38 37.67 -7.33 -42.41
C GLY A 38 37.43 -8.48 -41.45
N ALA A 39 36.32 -8.44 -40.77
CA ALA A 39 35.75 -9.61 -40.11
C ALA A 39 34.25 -9.62 -40.36
N THR A 40 33.80 -10.67 -41.04
CA THR A 40 32.43 -10.99 -41.30
C THR A 40 31.70 -11.19 -39.97
N ALA A 41 31.04 -10.15 -39.49
CA ALA A 41 30.21 -10.26 -38.31
C ALA A 41 28.87 -10.91 -38.68
N ALA A 42 28.71 -12.17 -38.27
CA ALA A 42 27.42 -12.81 -38.23
C ALA A 42 26.48 -11.91 -37.41
N ARG A 43 25.47 -11.39 -38.07
CA ARG A 43 24.37 -10.66 -37.40
C ARG A 43 23.56 -11.68 -36.63
N SER A 44 23.88 -11.87 -35.35
CA SER A 44 22.95 -12.43 -34.40
C SER A 44 21.80 -11.45 -34.27
N SER A 45 20.73 -11.70 -35.01
CA SER A 45 19.45 -11.05 -34.78
C SER A 45 18.95 -11.51 -33.41
N THR A 46 19.29 -10.77 -32.37
CA THR A 46 18.55 -10.83 -31.11
C THR A 46 17.16 -10.31 -31.45
N ALA A 47 16.25 -11.24 -31.74
CA ALA A 47 14.83 -10.95 -31.74
C ALA A 47 14.50 -10.54 -30.30
N ALA A 48 14.55 -9.24 -30.02
CA ALA A 48 13.92 -8.69 -28.84
C ALA A 48 12.45 -9.09 -28.98
N SER A 49 12.02 -10.00 -28.10
CA SER A 49 10.60 -10.37 -27.96
C SER A 49 9.90 -9.07 -27.62
N ALA A 50 9.30 -8.41 -28.62
CA ALA A 50 8.41 -7.29 -28.40
C ALA A 50 7.24 -7.89 -27.60
N ALA A 51 7.25 -7.70 -26.29
CA ALA A 51 6.08 -7.95 -25.47
C ALA A 51 4.93 -7.19 -26.13
N SER A 52 3.93 -7.91 -26.62
CA SER A 52 2.77 -7.32 -27.31
C SER A 52 2.17 -6.30 -26.36
N ALA A 53 2.26 -5.02 -26.70
CA ALA A 53 1.70 -3.97 -25.87
C ALA A 53 0.19 -4.22 -25.79
N GLU A 54 -0.33 -4.23 -24.55
CA GLU A 54 -1.77 -4.39 -24.34
C GLU A 54 -2.56 -3.33 -25.15
N PRO A 55 -3.74 -3.68 -25.65
CA PRO A 55 -4.56 -2.75 -26.45
C PRO A 55 -5.04 -1.56 -25.60
N GLU A 56 -5.28 -0.43 -26.26
CA GLU A 56 -5.90 0.72 -25.61
C GLU A 56 -7.31 0.38 -25.13
N ASN A 57 -7.66 0.81 -23.92
CA ASN A 57 -8.94 0.50 -23.29
C ASN A 57 -9.98 1.64 -23.45
N GLY A 58 -9.60 2.75 -24.06
CA GLY A 58 -10.47 3.87 -24.39
C GLY A 58 -10.83 4.81 -23.22
N VAL A 59 -10.37 4.55 -21.99
CA VAL A 59 -10.74 5.39 -20.83
C VAL A 59 -10.27 6.84 -20.95
N ALA A 60 -9.18 7.10 -21.66
CA ALA A 60 -8.65 8.45 -21.82
C ALA A 60 -9.60 9.41 -22.56
N ALA A 61 -10.60 8.89 -23.29
CA ALA A 61 -11.59 9.66 -24.01
C ALA A 61 -12.91 9.88 -23.21
N LEU A 62 -12.99 9.36 -22.00
CA LEU A 62 -14.21 9.41 -21.19
C LEU A 62 -14.25 10.64 -20.28
N PRO A 63 -15.45 11.05 -19.82
CA PRO A 63 -15.59 11.99 -18.73
C PRO A 63 -14.86 11.53 -17.47
N ALA A 64 -14.30 12.46 -16.72
CA ALA A 64 -13.50 12.16 -15.52
C ALA A 64 -14.22 11.24 -14.51
N GLN A 65 -15.51 11.46 -14.28
CA GLN A 65 -16.30 10.62 -13.38
C GLN A 65 -16.40 9.17 -13.87
N GLU A 66 -16.55 8.97 -15.16
CA GLU A 66 -16.63 7.62 -15.74
C GLU A 66 -15.25 6.90 -15.68
N ILE A 67 -14.14 7.63 -15.85
CA ILE A 67 -12.80 7.08 -15.66
C ILE A 67 -12.65 6.53 -14.23
N VAL A 68 -13.05 7.30 -13.22
CA VAL A 68 -13.00 6.86 -11.80
C VAL A 68 -13.86 5.60 -11.60
N GLN A 69 -15.12 5.61 -12.07
CA GLN A 69 -16.02 4.47 -11.90
C GLN A 69 -15.47 3.20 -12.55
N ARG A 70 -14.91 3.29 -13.76
CA ARG A 70 -14.31 2.14 -14.44
C ARG A 70 -13.05 1.65 -13.73
N SER A 71 -12.26 2.55 -13.16
CA SER A 71 -11.06 2.15 -12.42
C SER A 71 -11.40 1.44 -11.10
N VAL A 72 -12.42 1.89 -10.39
CA VAL A 72 -12.93 1.22 -9.17
C VAL A 72 -13.50 -0.16 -9.51
N ALA A 73 -14.27 -0.27 -10.60
CA ALA A 73 -14.78 -1.56 -11.05
C ALA A 73 -13.65 -2.53 -11.42
N ALA A 74 -12.63 -2.06 -12.15
CA ALA A 74 -11.47 -2.86 -12.50
C ALA A 74 -10.67 -3.32 -11.27
N LEU A 75 -10.54 -2.47 -10.24
CA LEU A 75 -9.90 -2.84 -8.96
C LEU A 75 -10.64 -3.99 -8.28
N LYS A 76 -11.97 -3.89 -8.17
CA LYS A 76 -12.80 -4.96 -7.60
C LYS A 76 -12.71 -6.27 -8.37
N GLU A 77 -12.74 -6.19 -9.71
CA GLU A 77 -12.61 -7.35 -10.58
C GLU A 77 -11.20 -8.00 -10.55
N ALA A 78 -10.18 -7.28 -10.11
CA ALA A 78 -8.84 -7.83 -9.97
C ALA A 78 -8.77 -8.93 -8.93
N GLY A 79 -9.63 -8.89 -7.91
CA GLY A 79 -9.70 -9.86 -6.82
C GLY A 79 -8.59 -9.69 -5.78
N SER A 80 -7.45 -9.13 -6.16
CA SER A 80 -6.34 -8.82 -5.25
C SER A 80 -5.46 -7.71 -5.80
N VAL A 81 -4.71 -7.05 -4.91
CA VAL A 81 -3.78 -5.97 -5.27
C VAL A 81 -2.69 -5.82 -4.21
N ARG A 82 -1.50 -5.41 -4.63
CA ARG A 82 -0.47 -4.91 -3.73
C ARG A 82 -0.54 -3.40 -3.67
N ILE A 83 -0.61 -2.88 -2.45
CA ILE A 83 -0.78 -1.46 -2.12
C ILE A 83 0.46 -1.00 -1.40
N THR A 84 1.22 -0.08 -1.99
CA THR A 84 2.41 0.49 -1.35
C THR A 84 2.24 2.00 -1.25
N GLY A 85 2.72 2.56 -0.15
CA GLY A 85 2.61 4.01 -0.03
C GLY A 85 3.02 4.56 1.32
N ARG A 86 2.84 5.86 1.39
CA ARG A 86 3.01 6.62 2.62
C ARG A 86 2.01 7.75 2.67
N GLY A 87 1.54 8.01 3.85
CA GLY A 87 0.63 9.08 4.14
C GLY A 87 1.03 9.84 5.40
N SER A 88 0.64 11.10 5.57
CA SER A 88 0.67 11.78 6.86
C SER A 88 -0.60 12.57 7.09
N SER A 89 -1.07 12.52 8.31
CA SER A 89 -2.21 13.25 8.80
C SER A 89 -1.88 13.72 10.21
N GLN A 90 -2.21 14.96 10.54
CA GLN A 90 -1.98 15.52 11.87
C GLN A 90 -0.54 15.35 12.40
N GLY A 91 0.45 15.43 11.51
CA GLY A 91 1.87 15.26 11.84
C GLY A 91 2.35 13.81 12.00
N GLN A 92 1.46 12.83 11.90
CA GLN A 92 1.80 11.40 11.88
C GLN A 92 2.02 10.93 10.44
N THR A 93 3.13 10.24 10.19
CA THR A 93 3.36 9.57 8.90
C THR A 93 3.14 8.07 9.04
N VAL A 94 2.30 7.53 8.18
CA VAL A 94 2.05 6.10 8.02
C VAL A 94 2.72 5.64 6.73
N THR A 95 3.40 4.51 6.77
CA THR A 95 3.92 3.80 5.59
C THR A 95 3.31 2.41 5.55
N PHE A 96 3.08 1.89 4.34
CA PHE A 96 2.54 0.54 4.17
C PHE A 96 3.02 -0.10 2.87
N ASP A 97 3.13 -1.42 2.94
CA ASP A 97 3.37 -2.32 1.81
C ASP A 97 2.56 -3.58 2.09
N LEU A 98 1.37 -3.65 1.51
CA LEU A 98 0.35 -4.66 1.81
C LEU A 98 -0.15 -5.30 0.53
N SER A 99 -0.33 -6.61 0.53
CA SER A 99 -1.14 -7.33 -0.44
C SER A 99 -2.48 -7.67 0.19
N ALA A 100 -3.59 -7.35 -0.47
CA ALA A 100 -4.95 -7.62 0.01
C ALA A 100 -5.81 -8.23 -1.09
N ASP A 101 -6.82 -9.00 -0.71
CA ASP A 101 -7.80 -9.59 -1.63
C ASP A 101 -9.25 -9.32 -1.21
N THR A 102 -10.19 -9.66 -2.11
CA THR A 102 -11.64 -9.51 -1.88
C THR A 102 -12.20 -10.51 -0.87
N ALA A 103 -11.44 -11.54 -0.47
CA ALA A 103 -11.82 -12.43 0.63
C ALA A 103 -11.43 -11.85 2.01
N GLY A 104 -10.83 -10.66 2.03
CA GLY A 104 -10.39 -9.97 3.24
C GLY A 104 -9.09 -10.54 3.80
N ASN A 105 -8.33 -11.31 3.02
CA ASN A 105 -6.99 -11.70 3.40
C ASN A 105 -6.00 -10.58 3.08
N CYS A 106 -4.97 -10.47 3.91
CA CYS A 106 -4.00 -9.38 3.78
C CYS A 106 -2.67 -9.80 4.41
N ALA A 107 -1.57 -9.38 3.79
CA ALA A 107 -0.25 -9.61 4.35
C ALA A 107 0.73 -8.50 3.94
N GLY A 108 1.65 -8.17 4.83
CA GLY A 108 2.68 -7.18 4.54
C GLY A 108 3.21 -6.45 5.76
N THR A 109 3.53 -5.17 5.59
CA THR A 109 4.11 -4.33 6.64
C THR A 109 3.42 -2.98 6.72
N MET A 110 3.30 -2.46 7.94
CA MET A 110 2.87 -1.10 8.22
C MET A 110 3.85 -0.44 9.19
N GLY A 111 4.03 0.86 9.07
CA GLY A 111 4.90 1.65 9.94
C GLY A 111 4.27 2.98 10.32
N LEU A 112 4.49 3.37 11.57
CA LEU A 112 4.09 4.66 12.14
C LEU A 112 5.35 5.43 12.53
N SER A 113 5.47 6.66 12.03
CA SER A 113 6.63 7.51 12.30
C SER A 113 6.86 7.70 13.79
N GLY A 114 8.06 7.31 14.26
CA GLY A 114 8.44 7.39 15.66
C GLY A 114 7.83 6.31 16.57
N GLN A 115 6.96 5.46 16.05
CA GLN A 115 6.28 4.42 16.82
C GLN A 115 6.64 2.99 16.38
N GLY A 116 7.47 2.85 15.34
CA GLY A 116 7.93 1.56 14.84
C GLY A 116 7.14 1.01 13.66
N THR A 117 7.46 -0.23 13.31
CA THR A 117 6.83 -0.99 12.24
C THR A 117 6.30 -2.33 12.74
N PHE A 118 5.35 -2.88 12.02
CA PHE A 118 4.87 -4.23 12.28
C PHE A 118 4.58 -4.96 10.98
N ARG A 119 4.84 -6.26 10.98
CA ARG A 119 4.36 -7.19 9.96
C ARG A 119 3.00 -7.69 10.36
N LEU A 120 2.14 -7.91 9.37
CA LEU A 120 0.83 -8.50 9.59
C LEU A 120 0.54 -9.60 8.59
N VAL A 121 -0.22 -10.60 9.02
CA VAL A 121 -0.90 -11.59 8.19
C VAL A 121 -2.33 -11.68 8.72
N LYS A 122 -3.32 -11.50 7.85
CA LYS A 122 -4.74 -11.59 8.16
C LYS A 122 -5.39 -12.64 7.27
N LEU A 123 -6.11 -13.58 7.86
CA LEU A 123 -6.91 -14.59 7.19
C LEU A 123 -8.33 -14.58 7.75
N GLY A 124 -9.28 -14.12 6.95
CA GLY A 124 -10.63 -13.88 7.44
C GLY A 124 -10.60 -12.93 8.64
N THR A 125 -11.06 -13.36 9.80
CA THR A 125 -11.02 -12.58 11.05
C THR A 125 -9.73 -12.78 11.85
N GLN A 126 -8.93 -13.81 11.57
CA GLN A 126 -7.70 -14.09 12.32
C GLN A 126 -6.58 -13.14 11.88
N LEU A 127 -5.82 -12.65 12.85
CA LEU A 127 -4.76 -11.68 12.66
C LEU A 127 -3.50 -12.11 13.43
N TRP A 128 -2.36 -12.04 12.73
CA TRP A 128 -1.03 -12.17 13.32
C TRP A 128 -0.28 -10.87 13.10
N VAL A 129 0.21 -10.28 14.17
CA VAL A 129 0.97 -9.02 14.14
C VAL A 129 2.33 -9.25 14.80
N LYS A 130 3.39 -8.86 14.11
CA LYS A 130 4.75 -8.89 14.65
C LYS A 130 5.31 -7.47 14.68
N PRO A 131 5.25 -6.79 15.84
CA PRO A 131 5.86 -5.49 16.02
C PRO A 131 7.39 -5.58 16.03
N ASP A 132 8.06 -4.49 15.66
CA ASP A 132 9.50 -4.34 15.80
C ASP A 132 9.92 -3.83 17.18
N GLU A 133 11.22 -3.79 17.42
CA GLU A 133 11.80 -3.30 18.68
C GLU A 133 11.43 -1.84 18.99
N VAL A 134 11.31 -0.99 17.92
CA VAL A 134 10.95 0.41 18.08
C VAL A 134 9.51 0.54 18.58
N PHE A 135 8.60 -0.28 18.05
CA PHE A 135 7.22 -0.35 18.53
C PHE A 135 7.14 -0.74 20.02
N TRP A 136 7.88 -1.77 20.43
CA TRP A 136 7.88 -2.20 21.83
C TRP A 136 8.41 -1.12 22.77
N ARG A 137 9.47 -0.42 22.39
CA ARG A 137 10.00 0.70 23.19
C ARG A 137 9.00 1.85 23.33
N ALA A 138 8.21 2.10 22.29
CA ALA A 138 7.21 3.18 22.30
C ALA A 138 5.95 2.82 23.09
N HIS A 139 5.52 1.53 23.11
CA HIS A 139 4.20 1.12 23.61
C HIS A 139 4.23 0.14 24.78
N GLY A 140 5.17 -0.80 24.82
CA GLY A 140 5.17 -1.89 25.79
C GLY A 140 6.34 -1.87 26.77
N GLY A 141 7.38 -1.10 26.47
CA GLY A 141 8.61 -1.10 27.23
C GLY A 141 9.42 -2.41 27.14
N ALA A 142 10.58 -2.44 27.79
CA ALA A 142 11.52 -3.56 27.73
C ALA A 142 10.94 -4.88 28.27
N ALA A 143 9.98 -4.85 29.18
CA ALA A 143 9.36 -6.05 29.72
C ALA A 143 8.48 -6.76 28.68
N ALA A 144 7.69 -6.02 27.92
CA ALA A 144 6.87 -6.57 26.85
C ALA A 144 7.74 -7.09 25.71
N GLU A 145 8.79 -6.37 25.33
CA GLU A 145 9.79 -6.81 24.36
C GLU A 145 10.45 -8.13 24.76
N GLN A 146 10.87 -8.29 26.02
CA GLN A 146 11.46 -9.53 26.54
C GLN A 146 10.48 -10.70 26.55
N LEU A 147 9.21 -10.45 26.82
CA LEU A 147 8.18 -11.48 26.85
C LEU A 147 7.79 -11.96 25.46
N VAL A 148 7.58 -11.04 24.55
CA VAL A 148 7.09 -11.32 23.19
C VAL A 148 8.27 -11.62 22.24
N GLY A 149 9.34 -10.81 22.32
CA GLY A 149 10.53 -10.95 21.48
C GLY A 149 10.18 -10.86 19.99
N GLU A 150 10.71 -11.81 19.25
CA GLU A 150 10.51 -11.93 17.79
C GLU A 150 9.25 -12.72 17.39
N LYS A 151 8.30 -12.91 18.30
CA LYS A 151 7.08 -13.68 18.02
C LYS A 151 5.97 -12.83 17.45
N TYR A 152 5.07 -13.50 16.76
CA TYR A 152 3.79 -12.92 16.34
C TYR A 152 2.79 -12.95 17.50
N LEU A 153 2.05 -11.88 17.63
CA LEU A 153 0.84 -11.83 18.44
C LEU A 153 -0.33 -12.28 17.56
N LYS A 154 -1.02 -13.33 17.97
CA LYS A 154 -2.24 -13.80 17.31
C LYS A 154 -3.45 -13.28 18.07
N THR A 155 -4.41 -12.73 17.31
CA THR A 155 -5.70 -12.24 17.83
C THR A 155 -6.74 -12.28 16.71
N THR A 156 -7.85 -11.60 16.88
CA THR A 156 -8.87 -11.43 15.83
C THR A 156 -9.14 -9.94 15.57
N THR A 157 -9.78 -9.66 14.43
CA THR A 157 -10.23 -8.28 14.09
C THR A 157 -11.40 -7.81 14.95
N ASP A 158 -12.00 -8.69 15.77
CA ASP A 158 -13.03 -8.34 16.74
C ASP A 158 -12.42 -7.71 18.01
N ASN A 159 -11.12 -7.90 18.21
CA ASN A 159 -10.38 -7.21 19.26
C ASN A 159 -10.28 -5.72 18.90
N THR A 160 -10.79 -4.86 19.79
CA THR A 160 -10.90 -3.41 19.55
C THR A 160 -9.57 -2.72 19.26
N ASP A 161 -8.47 -3.23 19.83
CA ASP A 161 -7.12 -2.68 19.65
C ASP A 161 -6.57 -2.92 18.23
N PHE A 162 -7.15 -3.89 17.51
CA PHE A 162 -6.69 -4.32 16.18
C PHE A 162 -7.75 -4.17 15.08
N SER A 163 -8.94 -3.67 15.40
CA SER A 163 -10.08 -3.55 14.48
C SER A 163 -9.78 -2.68 13.25
N GLU A 164 -8.98 -1.63 13.40
CA GLU A 164 -8.57 -0.75 12.30
C GLU A 164 -7.75 -1.47 11.24
N ILE A 165 -6.95 -2.47 11.62
CA ILE A 165 -6.21 -3.32 10.68
C ILE A 165 -7.17 -4.08 9.77
N GLY A 166 -8.31 -4.50 10.29
CA GLY A 166 -9.37 -5.15 9.50
C GLY A 166 -9.82 -4.28 8.33
N THR A 167 -10.02 -3.00 8.57
CA THR A 167 -10.48 -2.02 7.57
C THR A 167 -9.43 -1.73 6.50
N VAL A 168 -8.15 -1.61 6.88
CA VAL A 168 -7.04 -1.37 5.93
C VAL A 168 -6.86 -2.55 4.97
N CYS A 169 -7.19 -3.75 5.40
CA CYS A 169 -7.11 -4.99 4.63
C CYS A 169 -8.39 -5.29 3.79
N ASP A 170 -9.35 -4.39 3.78
CA ASP A 170 -10.60 -4.56 3.03
C ASP A 170 -10.52 -3.87 1.66
N LEU A 171 -10.37 -4.68 0.61
CA LEU A 171 -10.27 -4.17 -0.76
C LEU A 171 -11.57 -3.52 -1.25
N ASP A 172 -12.73 -3.99 -0.80
CA ASP A 172 -14.02 -3.38 -1.13
C ASP A 172 -14.19 -2.03 -0.43
N ALA A 173 -13.75 -1.92 0.83
CA ALA A 173 -13.72 -0.66 1.56
C ALA A 173 -12.77 0.35 0.89
N LEU A 174 -11.60 -0.09 0.41
CA LEU A 174 -10.68 0.74 -0.36
C LEU A 174 -11.34 1.29 -1.63
N GLY A 175 -12.00 0.44 -2.41
CA GLY A 175 -12.72 0.84 -3.61
C GLY A 175 -13.87 1.82 -3.31
N SER A 176 -14.61 1.62 -2.22
CA SER A 176 -15.67 2.50 -1.76
C SER A 176 -15.13 3.86 -1.33
N THR A 177 -14.07 3.87 -0.53
CA THR A 177 -13.36 5.10 -0.13
C THR A 177 -12.89 5.90 -1.35
N LEU A 178 -12.36 5.23 -2.37
CA LEU A 178 -11.95 5.86 -3.61
C LEU A 178 -13.13 6.56 -4.32
N ALA A 179 -14.29 5.92 -4.35
CA ALA A 179 -15.49 6.46 -4.95
C ALA A 179 -16.08 7.62 -4.13
N GLU A 180 -16.12 7.52 -2.82
CA GLU A 180 -16.70 8.50 -1.89
C GLU A 180 -15.84 9.76 -1.75
N GLN A 181 -14.51 9.61 -1.72
CA GLN A 181 -13.57 10.74 -1.65
C GLN A 181 -13.37 11.45 -2.99
N THR A 182 -14.07 11.02 -4.03
CA THR A 182 -14.02 11.66 -5.34
C THR A 182 -14.72 13.03 -5.28
N PRO A 183 -14.00 14.15 -5.50
CA PRO A 183 -14.62 15.48 -5.51
C PRO A 183 -15.71 15.60 -6.56
N ALA A 184 -16.71 16.45 -6.30
CA ALA A 184 -17.81 16.69 -7.24
C ALA A 184 -17.32 17.32 -8.58
N ALA A 185 -16.24 18.11 -8.53
CA ALA A 185 -15.63 18.71 -9.71
C ALA A 185 -14.31 17.97 -10.02
N LEU A 186 -14.32 17.22 -11.12
CA LEU A 186 -13.17 16.49 -11.63
C LEU A 186 -12.71 17.03 -12.98
N ALA A 187 -11.41 16.99 -13.23
CA ALA A 187 -10.79 17.32 -14.50
C ALA A 187 -9.91 16.18 -14.99
N VAL A 188 -10.01 15.86 -16.27
CA VAL A 188 -9.10 14.94 -16.95
C VAL A 188 -7.81 15.68 -17.25
N GLY A 189 -6.68 15.13 -16.79
CA GLY A 189 -5.36 15.70 -17.01
C GLY A 189 -4.68 15.16 -18.29
N LYS A 190 -3.40 15.47 -18.43
CA LYS A 190 -2.59 15.01 -19.58
C LYS A 190 -2.24 13.53 -19.45
N PRO A 191 -1.99 12.84 -20.58
CA PRO A 191 -1.40 11.51 -20.56
C PRO A 191 -0.07 11.51 -19.84
N VAL A 192 0.16 10.45 -19.05
CA VAL A 192 1.38 10.22 -18.28
C VAL A 192 1.83 8.75 -18.43
N THR A 193 2.99 8.43 -17.86
CA THR A 193 3.47 7.05 -17.78
C THR A 193 3.84 6.75 -16.32
N VAL A 194 3.37 5.62 -15.80
CA VAL A 194 3.71 5.13 -14.45
C VAL A 194 4.37 3.77 -14.63
N ASP A 195 5.63 3.66 -14.22
CA ASP A 195 6.43 2.42 -14.32
C ASP A 195 6.36 1.74 -15.69
N GLY A 196 6.39 2.56 -16.76
CA GLY A 196 6.28 2.09 -18.15
C GLY A 196 4.85 1.90 -18.66
N THR A 197 3.83 1.98 -17.81
CA THR A 197 2.41 1.83 -18.19
C THR A 197 1.82 3.18 -18.58
N PRO A 198 1.30 3.34 -19.82
CA PRO A 198 0.57 4.53 -20.24
C PRO A 198 -0.69 4.73 -19.40
N ALA A 199 -0.93 5.97 -18.98
CA ALA A 199 -2.01 6.30 -18.08
C ALA A 199 -2.58 7.71 -18.34
N VAL A 200 -3.75 7.98 -17.77
CA VAL A 200 -4.39 9.30 -17.73
C VAL A 200 -4.60 9.69 -16.27
N THR A 201 -4.50 10.97 -15.96
CA THR A 201 -4.77 11.49 -14.62
C THR A 201 -6.18 12.08 -14.54
N VAL A 202 -6.81 11.91 -13.40
CA VAL A 202 -8.05 12.60 -13.00
C VAL A 202 -7.75 13.36 -11.73
N THR A 203 -8.00 14.67 -11.74
CA THR A 203 -7.74 15.55 -10.60
C THR A 203 -9.03 16.16 -10.08
N GLY A 204 -9.08 16.35 -8.76
CA GLY A 204 -10.17 17.10 -8.11
C GLY A 204 -9.65 17.76 -6.86
N THR A 205 -10.33 18.85 -6.44
CA THR A 205 -9.93 19.62 -5.25
C THR A 205 -11.06 19.58 -4.22
N ALA A 206 -10.73 19.23 -2.98
CA ALA A 206 -11.62 19.24 -1.83
C ALA A 206 -10.81 19.54 -0.56
N GLU A 207 -11.42 20.21 0.40
CA GLU A 207 -10.85 20.49 1.73
C GLU A 207 -9.43 21.10 1.70
N GLY A 208 -9.22 22.04 0.76
CA GLY A 208 -7.94 22.72 0.60
C GLY A 208 -6.81 21.88 -0.01
N GLY A 209 -7.08 20.63 -0.38
CA GLY A 209 -6.12 19.73 -1.03
C GLY A 209 -6.52 19.34 -2.44
N THR A 210 -5.58 18.90 -3.23
CA THR A 210 -5.78 18.33 -4.57
C THR A 210 -5.56 16.82 -4.53
N SER A 211 -6.55 16.05 -4.98
CA SER A 211 -6.44 14.61 -5.17
C SER A 211 -6.23 14.31 -6.65
N THR A 212 -5.30 13.41 -6.94
CA THR A 212 -4.99 12.94 -8.30
C THR A 212 -5.06 11.42 -8.33
N LEU A 213 -5.94 10.89 -9.19
CA LEU A 213 -5.99 9.48 -9.53
C LEU A 213 -5.32 9.26 -10.89
N THR A 214 -4.44 8.29 -11.00
CA THR A 214 -3.80 7.91 -12.26
C THR A 214 -4.30 6.53 -12.69
N VAL A 215 -4.89 6.45 -13.88
CA VAL A 215 -5.57 5.25 -14.39
C VAL A 215 -4.89 4.74 -15.66
N ALA A 216 -4.63 3.44 -15.74
CA ALA A 216 -4.07 2.80 -16.91
C ALA A 216 -4.95 3.00 -18.16
N THR A 217 -4.33 3.33 -19.31
CA THR A 217 -5.04 3.50 -20.59
C THR A 217 -4.89 2.30 -21.52
N ARG A 218 -4.17 1.27 -21.10
CA ARG A 218 -4.04 -0.01 -21.82
C ARG A 218 -4.41 -1.17 -20.93
N GLY A 219 -4.89 -2.24 -21.52
CA GLY A 219 -5.39 -3.40 -20.81
C GLY A 219 -6.60 -3.05 -19.93
N ARG A 220 -6.61 -3.51 -18.69
CA ARG A 220 -7.64 -3.12 -17.73
C ARG A 220 -7.39 -1.71 -17.21
N PRO A 221 -8.42 -0.88 -17.00
CA PRO A 221 -8.26 0.49 -16.50
C PRO A 221 -7.97 0.54 -14.99
N TYR A 222 -6.89 -0.11 -14.57
CA TYR A 222 -6.53 -0.16 -13.17
C TYR A 222 -6.13 1.22 -12.61
N PRO A 223 -6.50 1.55 -11.35
CA PRO A 223 -5.96 2.68 -10.64
C PRO A 223 -4.50 2.37 -10.26
N LEU A 224 -3.54 3.04 -10.90
CA LEU A 224 -2.11 2.77 -10.67
C LEU A 224 -1.54 3.58 -9.52
N ARG A 225 -2.07 4.79 -9.30
CA ARG A 225 -1.56 5.71 -8.29
C ARG A 225 -2.64 6.66 -7.83
N MET A 226 -2.63 6.93 -6.54
CA MET A 226 -3.39 8.00 -5.92
C MET A 226 -2.44 8.94 -5.21
N GLU A 227 -2.62 10.22 -5.40
CA GLU A 227 -1.86 11.27 -4.69
C GLU A 227 -2.83 12.30 -4.13
N ARG A 228 -2.56 12.76 -2.92
CA ARG A 228 -3.21 13.92 -2.34
C ARG A 228 -2.12 14.92 -1.92
N THR A 229 -2.27 16.17 -2.30
CA THR A 229 -1.34 17.25 -1.97
C THR A 229 -2.10 18.45 -1.44
N GLY A 230 -1.52 19.15 -0.46
CA GLY A 230 -2.16 20.29 0.22
C GLY A 230 -3.18 19.84 1.26
N GLY A 231 -3.67 20.81 2.06
CA GLY A 231 -4.54 20.53 3.19
C GLY A 231 -3.78 19.90 4.37
N GLU A 232 -4.52 19.39 5.35
CA GLU A 232 -3.97 18.72 6.54
C GLU A 232 -3.53 17.29 6.26
N GLU A 233 -4.03 16.72 5.18
CA GLU A 233 -3.72 15.37 4.74
C GLU A 233 -3.07 15.40 3.35
N SER A 234 -1.97 14.75 3.19
CA SER A 234 -1.29 14.60 1.93
C SER A 234 -0.68 13.19 1.76
N GLY A 235 -0.57 12.56 0.61
CA GLY A 235 -0.06 11.20 0.44
C GLY A 235 0.06 10.67 -0.96
N ARG A 236 0.76 9.54 -1.04
CA ARG A 236 0.91 8.80 -2.28
C ARG A 236 0.76 7.31 -2.02
N VAL A 237 -0.10 6.72 -2.78
CA VAL A 237 -0.40 5.29 -2.79
C VAL A 237 -0.19 4.77 -4.21
N GLU A 238 0.52 3.69 -4.36
CA GLU A 238 0.71 2.97 -5.61
C GLU A 238 0.05 1.60 -5.51
N LEU A 239 -0.65 1.21 -6.57
CA LEU A 239 -1.34 -0.06 -6.68
C LEU A 239 -0.72 -0.84 -7.83
N LYS A 240 -0.34 -2.08 -7.55
CA LYS A 240 0.36 -2.96 -8.49
C LYS A 240 0.05 -4.43 -8.22
N GLU A 241 0.58 -5.32 -9.06
CA GLU A 241 0.42 -6.76 -8.89
C GLU A 241 -1.06 -7.18 -8.78
N PHE A 242 -1.92 -6.57 -9.62
CA PHE A 242 -3.35 -6.88 -9.67
C PHE A 242 -3.59 -8.35 -10.02
N GLY A 243 -4.43 -9.03 -9.24
CA GLY A 243 -4.74 -10.45 -9.42
C GLY A 243 -3.65 -11.40 -8.90
N ALA A 244 -2.57 -10.89 -8.31
CA ALA A 244 -1.55 -11.74 -7.71
C ALA A 244 -2.04 -12.35 -6.38
N PRO A 245 -1.71 -13.61 -6.06
CA PRO A 245 -2.15 -14.22 -4.82
C PRO A 245 -1.54 -13.49 -3.61
N VAL A 246 -2.35 -13.28 -2.57
CA VAL A 246 -1.89 -12.74 -1.30
C VAL A 246 -1.05 -13.80 -0.58
N PRO A 247 0.15 -13.47 -0.06
CA PRO A 247 0.96 -14.40 0.72
C PRO A 247 0.31 -14.66 2.09
N THR A 248 -0.40 -15.78 2.20
CA THR A 248 -1.22 -16.14 3.37
C THR A 248 -0.57 -17.19 4.27
N GLU A 249 0.75 -17.36 4.20
CA GLU A 249 1.48 -18.27 5.08
C GLU A 249 1.40 -17.79 6.53
N THR A 250 0.74 -18.57 7.37
CA THR A 250 0.60 -18.24 8.79
C THR A 250 1.85 -18.63 9.57
N PRO A 251 2.26 -17.82 10.57
CA PRO A 251 3.34 -18.18 11.47
C PRO A 251 3.03 -19.47 12.23
N SER A 252 4.06 -20.26 12.52
CA SER A 252 3.92 -21.50 13.29
C SER A 252 3.47 -21.22 14.73
N PRO A 253 2.85 -22.20 15.43
CA PRO A 253 2.50 -22.05 16.86
C PRO A 253 3.72 -21.73 17.74
N ALA A 254 4.91 -22.19 17.39
CA ALA A 254 6.14 -21.91 18.14
C ALA A 254 6.58 -20.43 18.01
N GLU A 255 6.21 -19.79 16.91
CA GLU A 255 6.50 -18.38 16.62
C GLU A 255 5.37 -17.44 17.02
N THR A 256 4.33 -17.97 17.69
CA THR A 256 3.09 -17.23 17.94
C THR A 256 2.74 -17.22 19.43
N ILE A 257 2.30 -16.07 19.92
CA ILE A 257 1.64 -15.90 21.21
C ILE A 257 0.17 -15.58 20.94
N ASP A 258 -0.74 -16.41 21.46
CA ASP A 258 -2.18 -16.25 21.29
C ASP A 258 -2.72 -15.33 22.41
N LEU A 259 -3.09 -14.09 22.05
CA LEU A 259 -3.58 -13.09 23.01
C LEU A 259 -4.94 -13.45 23.58
N ASP A 260 -5.79 -14.09 22.77
CA ASP A 260 -7.14 -14.44 23.20
C ASP A 260 -7.10 -15.52 24.29
N ARG A 261 -6.10 -16.41 24.23
CA ARG A 261 -5.85 -17.40 25.29
C ARG A 261 -5.27 -16.77 26.56
N LEU A 262 -4.45 -15.73 26.44
CA LEU A 262 -3.91 -15.04 27.60
C LEU A 262 -5.00 -14.25 28.34
N ASN A 263 -5.93 -13.66 27.60
CA ASN A 263 -7.03 -12.89 28.16
C ASN A 263 -8.17 -13.78 28.68
N GLY A 264 -8.46 -14.92 28.03
CA GLY A 264 -9.51 -15.86 28.44
C GLY A 264 -9.12 -16.78 29.60
N GLY A 265 -7.82 -16.90 29.92
CA GLY A 265 -7.34 -17.69 31.06
C GLY A 265 -7.55 -17.03 32.44
N ALA A 266 -8.04 -15.78 32.48
CA ALA A 266 -8.32 -15.06 33.72
C ALA A 266 -9.75 -15.28 34.25
N ASP A 267 -10.65 -15.90 33.50
CA ASP A 267 -12.07 -16.06 33.82
C ASP A 267 -12.51 -17.51 34.14
N GLU A 268 -11.59 -18.47 34.31
CA GLU A 268 -11.98 -19.73 34.93
C GLU A 268 -12.04 -19.58 36.47
N PRO A 269 -13.26 -19.52 37.06
CA PRO A 269 -13.36 -19.66 38.49
C PRO A 269 -12.90 -21.07 38.83
N THR A 270 -11.83 -21.20 39.58
CA THR A 270 -11.43 -22.44 40.24
C THR A 270 -12.63 -22.88 41.10
N ASP A 271 -13.41 -23.82 40.59
CA ASP A 271 -14.46 -24.50 41.36
C ASP A 271 -13.78 -25.31 42.47
N ALA A 272 -13.58 -24.62 43.56
CA ALA A 272 -13.11 -25.22 44.81
C ALA A 272 -14.32 -25.82 45.57
N SER A 273 -15.02 -26.77 44.92
CA SER A 273 -16.10 -27.51 45.53
C SER A 273 -16.07 -28.98 45.15
N SER A 274 -15.10 -29.71 45.66
CA SER A 274 -15.18 -31.17 45.78
C SER A 274 -14.10 -31.68 46.73
N MET A 275 -14.18 -31.23 47.99
CA MET A 275 -13.62 -32.01 49.10
C MET A 275 -14.59 -31.93 50.27
N ALA A 276 -15.63 -32.76 50.20
CA ALA A 276 -16.43 -33.17 51.34
C ALA A 276 -16.80 -34.65 51.18
N LEU A 277 -16.14 -35.47 51.90
CA LEU A 277 -16.43 -36.73 52.61
C LEU A 277 -15.35 -37.77 52.38
#